data_f7432b1d4b12ca158d4dcef60588624f
#
_entry.id   f7432b1d4b12ca158d4dcef60588624f
#
_cell.length_a   1.000
_cell.length_b   1.000
_cell.length_c   1.000
_cell.angle_alpha   90.00
_cell.angle_beta   90.00
_cell.angle_gamma   90.00
#
_symmetry.space_group_name_H-M   'P 1'
#
loop_
_entity.id
_entity.type
_entity.pdbx_description
1 polymer ?
#
loop_
_entity_poly.entity_id
_entity_poly.type
_entity_poly.pdbx_seq_one_letter_code
_entity_poly.pdbx_strand_id
1 'polypeptide(L)'
;MTNDNGHSKPSPRAVQIQPIPADTSNDTRPPAPRKKQATSVELAALLVDTVCVPGSGEQEALRELAEFLGVERGSMESELMFLRAFAVDFATFMALGDAPERVAITERFYQHWETISDEVDASVFDDLQDRISYYNEAIHSDSGGSGLTAQIGLAFSERCGVDEEGGEDLAMLGGSMFVALFEEVSDLLSGIDIVLDDSPTDAAEE
;
A
#
# COMPACT_ATOMS: atom_id res chain seq x y z
N MET A 1 -54.95 14.98 -75.63
CA MET A 1 -54.10 16.07 -75.11
C MET A 1 -53.32 15.55 -73.97
N THR A 2 -52.12 15.04 -74.26
CA THR A 2 -51.22 14.39 -73.28
C THR A 2 -49.96 15.27 -73.22
N ASN A 3 -49.76 15.88 -72.04
CA ASN A 3 -48.55 16.66 -71.77
C ASN A 3 -47.52 15.75 -71.10
N ASP A 4 -46.48 15.48 -71.87
CA ASP A 4 -45.31 14.72 -71.46
C ASP A 4 -44.26 15.73 -70.90
N ASN A 5 -44.04 15.73 -69.61
CA ASN A 5 -43.05 16.59 -68.92
C ASN A 5 -41.85 15.70 -68.56
N GLY A 6 -40.86 15.67 -69.51
CA GLY A 6 -39.54 15.06 -69.27
C GLY A 6 -38.78 15.76 -68.20
N HIS A 7 -38.60 15.11 -67.04
CA HIS A 7 -37.68 15.56 -66.00
C HIS A 7 -36.29 14.88 -66.20
N SER A 8 -35.37 15.64 -66.72
CA SER A 8 -33.95 15.25 -66.78
C SER A 8 -33.34 15.30 -65.33
N LYS A 9 -32.94 14.12 -64.87
CA LYS A 9 -32.14 14.02 -63.61
C LYS A 9 -30.72 14.52 -63.83
N PRO A 10 -30.18 15.41 -62.97
CA PRO A 10 -28.77 15.77 -63.04
C PRO A 10 -27.90 14.63 -62.52
N SER A 11 -26.84 14.29 -63.27
CA SER A 11 -25.81 13.34 -62.85
C SER A 11 -25.08 13.80 -61.59
N PRO A 12 -24.78 12.88 -60.67
CA PRO A 12 -23.99 13.23 -59.47
C PRO A 12 -22.53 13.58 -59.86
N ARG A 13 -22.11 14.80 -59.52
CA ARG A 13 -20.74 15.25 -59.59
C ARG A 13 -19.90 14.38 -58.68
N ALA A 14 -18.89 13.67 -59.19
CA ALA A 14 -17.87 13.00 -58.41
C ALA A 14 -17.11 14.03 -57.58
N VAL A 15 -17.23 13.94 -56.28
CA VAL A 15 -16.42 14.68 -55.32
C VAL A 15 -15.05 14.03 -55.30
N GLN A 16 -14.03 14.69 -55.82
CA GLN A 16 -12.63 14.30 -55.64
C GLN A 16 -12.25 14.57 -54.16
N ILE A 17 -12.14 13.51 -53.41
CA ILE A 17 -11.53 13.56 -52.07
C ILE A 17 -10.04 13.67 -52.25
N GLN A 18 -9.49 14.87 -52.01
CA GLN A 18 -8.04 15.05 -51.89
C GLN A 18 -7.53 14.28 -50.68
N PRO A 19 -6.44 13.50 -50.77
CA PRO A 19 -5.84 12.91 -49.60
C PRO A 19 -5.35 14.00 -48.64
N ILE A 20 -5.79 13.98 -47.40
CA ILE A 20 -5.30 14.83 -46.34
C ILE A 20 -3.81 14.47 -46.16
N PRO A 21 -2.88 15.45 -46.20
CA PRO A 21 -1.49 15.17 -45.92
C PRO A 21 -1.39 14.59 -44.50
N ALA A 22 -0.69 13.47 -44.35
CA ALA A 22 -0.39 12.88 -43.08
C ALA A 22 0.35 13.94 -42.23
N ASP A 23 -0.36 14.47 -41.26
CA ASP A 23 0.19 15.40 -40.28
C ASP A 23 1.22 14.59 -39.46
N THR A 24 2.49 14.74 -39.79
CA THR A 24 3.62 14.29 -38.99
C THR A 24 3.67 15.18 -37.77
N SER A 25 2.69 15.00 -36.87
CA SER A 25 2.72 15.58 -35.54
C SER A 25 3.95 15.03 -34.85
N ASN A 26 5.03 15.82 -34.87
CA ASN A 26 6.15 15.66 -33.97
C ASN A 26 5.53 15.75 -32.55
N ASP A 27 5.22 14.61 -31.98
CA ASP A 27 4.76 14.50 -30.58
C ASP A 27 5.95 14.88 -29.68
N THR A 28 6.14 16.17 -29.52
CA THR A 28 7.11 16.81 -28.63
C THR A 28 6.62 16.79 -27.19
N ARG A 29 5.88 15.74 -26.83
CA ARG A 29 5.53 15.52 -25.42
C ARG A 29 6.82 15.25 -24.66
N PRO A 30 7.17 16.07 -23.65
CA PRO A 30 8.36 15.80 -22.85
C PRO A 30 8.27 14.37 -22.31
N PRO A 31 9.38 13.61 -22.34
CA PRO A 31 9.38 12.25 -21.79
C PRO A 31 8.89 12.30 -20.34
N ALA A 32 7.99 11.40 -19.99
CA ALA A 32 7.51 11.28 -18.63
C ALA A 32 8.71 11.17 -17.67
N PRO A 33 8.67 11.81 -16.51
CA PRO A 33 9.75 11.70 -15.54
C PRO A 33 10.01 10.22 -15.27
N ARG A 34 11.28 9.81 -15.38
CA ARG A 34 11.68 8.43 -15.08
C ARG A 34 11.45 8.19 -13.60
N LYS A 35 10.72 7.14 -13.25
CA LYS A 35 10.61 6.67 -11.87
C LYS A 35 12.00 6.29 -11.35
N LYS A 36 12.19 6.45 -10.05
CA LYS A 36 13.39 5.91 -9.39
C LYS A 36 13.32 4.39 -9.43
N GLN A 37 14.46 3.73 -9.54
CA GLN A 37 14.54 2.28 -9.47
C GLN A 37 15.03 1.88 -8.09
N ALA A 38 14.48 0.79 -7.55
CA ALA A 38 14.96 0.14 -6.36
C ALA A 38 14.81 -1.38 -6.51
N THR A 39 15.72 -2.13 -5.91
CA THR A 39 15.63 -3.58 -5.87
C THR A 39 14.61 -4.02 -4.82
N SER A 40 14.13 -5.27 -4.91
CA SER A 40 13.24 -5.85 -3.90
C SER A 40 13.89 -5.90 -2.52
N VAL A 41 15.22 -6.12 -2.45
CA VAL A 41 15.99 -6.13 -1.20
C VAL A 41 16.06 -4.74 -0.58
N GLU A 42 16.45 -3.71 -1.37
CA GLU A 42 16.52 -2.32 -0.89
C GLU A 42 15.17 -1.83 -0.40
N LEU A 43 14.11 -2.17 -1.14
CA LEU A 43 12.76 -1.75 -0.78
C LEU A 43 12.26 -2.44 0.49
N ALA A 44 12.49 -3.75 0.64
CA ALA A 44 12.13 -4.46 1.86
C ALA A 44 12.86 -3.90 3.10
N ALA A 45 14.16 -3.62 2.99
CA ALA A 45 14.92 -3.00 4.07
C ALA A 45 14.36 -1.61 4.44
N LEU A 46 14.03 -0.78 3.45
CA LEU A 46 13.40 0.52 3.68
C LEU A 46 12.05 0.40 4.38
N LEU A 47 11.24 -0.59 4.01
CA LEU A 47 9.94 -0.85 4.64
C LEU A 47 10.09 -1.31 6.09
N VAL A 48 11.10 -2.14 6.42
CA VAL A 48 11.43 -2.50 7.81
C VAL A 48 11.85 -1.28 8.61
N ASP A 49 12.74 -0.45 8.07
CA ASP A 49 13.15 0.80 8.72
C ASP A 49 11.95 1.72 8.97
N THR A 50 11.05 1.81 8.01
CA THR A 50 9.80 2.57 8.15
C THR A 50 8.95 2.06 9.30
N VAL A 51 8.86 0.75 9.52
CA VAL A 51 8.14 0.17 10.66
C VAL A 51 8.83 0.46 11.98
N CYS A 52 10.15 0.22 12.06
CA CYS A 52 10.91 0.29 13.31
C CYS A 52 11.16 1.72 13.81
N VAL A 53 11.04 2.73 12.95
CA VAL A 53 11.30 4.12 13.29
C VAL A 53 10.04 4.98 13.19
N PRO A 54 9.16 4.94 14.22
CA PRO A 54 7.97 5.78 14.22
C PRO A 54 8.35 7.27 14.26
N GLY A 55 7.51 8.11 13.65
CA GLY A 55 7.70 9.56 13.65
C GLY A 55 7.68 10.15 15.06
N SER A 56 8.39 11.26 15.27
CA SER A 56 8.44 11.91 16.58
C SER A 56 7.06 12.34 17.09
N GLY A 57 6.15 12.74 16.18
CA GLY A 57 4.78 13.08 16.53
C GLY A 57 3.95 11.87 16.96
N GLU A 58 4.17 10.71 16.36
CA GLU A 58 3.50 9.46 16.75
C GLU A 58 3.93 9.01 18.14
N GLN A 59 5.25 9.04 18.40
CA GLN A 59 5.81 8.69 19.71
C GLN A 59 5.29 9.60 20.82
N GLU A 60 5.22 10.92 20.57
CA GLU A 60 4.71 11.88 21.54
C GLU A 60 3.22 11.67 21.82
N ALA A 61 2.40 11.53 20.79
CA ALA A 61 0.96 11.26 20.92
C ALA A 61 0.71 9.97 21.70
N LEU A 62 1.46 8.90 21.38
CA LEU A 62 1.34 7.63 22.08
C LEU A 62 1.75 7.74 23.55
N ARG A 63 2.82 8.49 23.86
CA ARG A 63 3.27 8.74 25.23
C ARG A 63 2.23 9.47 26.07
N GLU A 64 1.68 10.57 25.51
CA GLU A 64 0.65 11.35 26.19
C GLU A 64 -0.61 10.52 26.47
N LEU A 65 -1.01 9.70 25.49
CA LEU A 65 -2.19 8.87 25.64
C LEU A 65 -1.96 7.71 26.61
N ALA A 66 -0.78 7.08 26.59
CA ALA A 66 -0.42 6.04 27.56
C ALA A 66 -0.47 6.55 29.00
N GLU A 67 0.07 7.76 29.25
CA GLU A 67 0.02 8.43 30.56
C GLU A 67 -1.43 8.72 30.97
N PHE A 68 -2.26 9.21 30.05
CA PHE A 68 -3.66 9.55 30.30
C PHE A 68 -4.51 8.29 30.62
N LEU A 69 -4.31 7.20 29.89
CA LEU A 69 -5.04 5.94 30.05
C LEU A 69 -4.48 5.06 31.17
N GLY A 70 -3.29 5.37 31.69
CA GLY A 70 -2.63 4.54 32.71
C GLY A 70 -2.16 3.17 32.18
N VAL A 71 -1.94 3.06 30.88
CA VAL A 71 -1.45 1.85 30.21
C VAL A 71 0.07 1.84 30.18
N GLU A 72 0.67 0.64 30.22
CA GLU A 72 2.12 0.50 30.11
C GLU A 72 2.60 0.96 28.72
N ARG A 73 3.45 1.96 28.72
CA ARG A 73 3.98 2.57 27.49
C ARG A 73 4.65 1.54 26.57
N GLY A 74 5.45 0.63 27.10
CA GLY A 74 6.17 -0.37 26.32
C GLY A 74 5.23 -1.31 25.55
N SER A 75 4.10 -1.67 26.15
CA SER A 75 3.05 -2.47 25.51
C SER A 75 2.42 -1.73 24.31
N MET A 76 2.13 -0.44 24.48
CA MET A 76 1.57 0.37 23.40
C MET A 76 2.58 0.61 22.26
N GLU A 77 3.85 0.81 22.59
CA GLU A 77 4.94 0.98 21.60
C GLU A 77 5.14 -0.30 20.78
N SER A 78 5.09 -1.46 21.43
CA SER A 78 5.17 -2.75 20.74
C SER A 78 3.97 -2.97 19.82
N GLU A 79 2.76 -2.69 20.31
CA GLU A 79 1.55 -2.83 19.48
C GLU A 79 1.52 -1.84 18.31
N LEU A 80 2.03 -0.61 18.50
CA LEU A 80 2.21 0.34 17.39
C LEU A 80 3.16 -0.22 16.31
N MET A 81 4.26 -0.84 16.71
CA MET A 81 5.20 -1.46 15.77
C MET A 81 4.50 -2.54 14.93
N PHE A 82 3.68 -3.39 15.54
CA PHE A 82 2.92 -4.41 14.83
C PHE A 82 1.83 -3.82 13.92
N LEU A 83 1.15 -2.77 14.36
CA LEU A 83 0.19 -2.04 13.52
C LEU A 83 0.88 -1.44 12.28
N ARG A 84 2.08 -0.89 12.45
CA ARG A 84 2.88 -0.34 11.34
C ARG A 84 3.33 -1.44 10.37
N ALA A 85 3.75 -2.59 10.89
CA ALA A 85 4.09 -3.75 10.06
C ALA A 85 2.88 -4.24 9.25
N PHE A 86 1.71 -4.32 9.87
CA PHE A 86 0.47 -4.62 9.18
C PHE A 86 0.12 -3.60 8.10
N ALA A 87 0.26 -2.31 8.38
CA ALA A 87 -0.01 -1.25 7.40
C ALA A 87 0.90 -1.37 6.17
N VAL A 88 2.18 -1.70 6.37
CA VAL A 88 3.16 -1.94 5.29
C VAL A 88 2.77 -3.17 4.46
N ASP A 89 2.47 -4.29 5.11
CA ASP A 89 2.06 -5.53 4.42
C ASP A 89 0.79 -5.31 3.60
N PHE A 90 -0.21 -4.69 4.21
CA PHE A 90 -1.49 -4.38 3.56
C PHE A 90 -1.34 -3.38 2.40
N ALA A 91 -0.54 -2.32 2.55
CA ALA A 91 -0.27 -1.36 1.49
C ALA A 91 0.48 -2.02 0.32
N THR A 92 1.44 -2.90 0.61
CA THR A 92 2.18 -3.66 -0.40
C THR A 92 1.24 -4.59 -1.18
N PHE A 93 0.35 -5.28 -0.48
CA PHE A 93 -0.69 -6.10 -1.11
C PHE A 93 -1.63 -5.26 -2.01
N MET A 94 -2.12 -4.14 -1.51
CA MET A 94 -3.06 -3.29 -2.25
C MET A 94 -2.42 -2.61 -3.46
N ALA A 95 -1.14 -2.23 -3.37
CA ALA A 95 -0.42 -1.54 -4.45
C ALA A 95 0.04 -2.49 -5.56
N LEU A 96 0.47 -3.70 -5.22
CA LEU A 96 1.11 -4.63 -6.16
C LEU A 96 0.23 -5.84 -6.52
N GLY A 97 -0.82 -6.13 -5.75
CA GLY A 97 -1.73 -7.27 -6.01
C GLY A 97 -0.98 -8.60 -6.08
N ASP A 98 -1.17 -9.32 -7.19
CA ASP A 98 -0.53 -10.64 -7.42
C ASP A 98 0.78 -10.54 -8.21
N ALA A 99 1.39 -9.36 -8.31
CA ALA A 99 2.66 -9.17 -9.02
C ALA A 99 3.81 -9.93 -8.35
N PRO A 100 4.78 -10.46 -9.11
CA PRO A 100 5.95 -11.16 -8.55
C PRO A 100 6.80 -10.25 -7.65
N GLU A 101 6.81 -8.95 -7.92
CA GLU A 101 7.47 -7.94 -7.09
C GLU A 101 6.93 -7.95 -5.66
N ARG A 102 5.62 -8.12 -5.48
CA ARG A 102 5.02 -8.23 -4.15
C ARG A 102 5.60 -9.42 -3.39
N VAL A 103 5.62 -10.59 -4.01
CA VAL A 103 6.14 -11.80 -3.37
C VAL A 103 7.58 -11.58 -2.93
N ALA A 104 8.44 -11.09 -3.83
CA ALA A 104 9.85 -10.85 -3.54
C ALA A 104 10.06 -9.85 -2.38
N ILE A 105 9.29 -8.76 -2.34
CA ILE A 105 9.37 -7.75 -1.26
C ILE A 105 8.88 -8.35 0.06
N THR A 106 7.72 -9.00 0.05
CA THR A 106 7.10 -9.55 1.25
C THR A 106 7.97 -10.64 1.88
N GLU A 107 8.54 -11.56 1.07
CA GLU A 107 9.48 -12.57 1.55
C GLU A 107 10.70 -11.94 2.23
N ARG A 108 11.30 -10.91 1.62
CA ARG A 108 12.45 -10.18 2.19
C ARG A 108 12.07 -9.41 3.44
N PHE A 109 10.89 -8.78 3.45
CA PHE A 109 10.37 -8.07 4.62
C PHE A 109 10.25 -9.02 5.83
N TYR A 110 9.65 -10.19 5.65
CA TYR A 110 9.51 -11.17 6.73
C TYR A 110 10.85 -11.81 7.13
N GLN A 111 11.77 -12.04 6.19
CA GLN A 111 13.13 -12.48 6.52
C GLN A 111 13.89 -11.49 7.42
N HIS A 112 13.70 -10.20 7.23
CA HIS A 112 14.25 -9.18 8.13
C HIS A 112 13.65 -9.31 9.55
N TRP A 113 12.36 -9.55 9.65
CA TRP A 113 11.69 -9.75 10.95
C TRP A 113 12.15 -11.02 11.66
N GLU A 114 12.36 -12.12 10.94
CA GLU A 114 12.97 -13.34 11.48
C GLU A 114 14.37 -13.03 12.04
N THR A 115 15.18 -12.27 11.31
CA THR A 115 16.52 -11.88 11.78
C THR A 115 16.45 -11.02 13.03
N ILE A 116 15.54 -10.04 13.09
CA ILE A 116 15.32 -9.21 14.29
C ILE A 116 14.88 -10.08 15.47
N SER A 117 14.00 -11.05 15.23
CA SER A 117 13.54 -11.97 16.25
C SER A 117 14.69 -12.79 16.83
N ASP A 118 15.57 -13.32 15.99
CA ASP A 118 16.74 -14.10 16.42
C ASP A 118 17.72 -13.26 17.26
N GLU A 119 17.83 -11.96 16.98
CA GLU A 119 18.78 -11.07 17.64
C GLU A 119 18.24 -10.44 18.93
N VAL A 120 16.94 -10.19 19.03
CA VAL A 120 16.32 -9.40 20.11
C VAL A 120 15.50 -10.30 21.04
N ASP A 121 14.47 -10.95 20.53
CA ASP A 121 13.56 -11.82 21.28
C ASP A 121 12.89 -12.79 20.31
N ALA A 122 13.06 -14.07 20.55
CA ALA A 122 12.56 -15.14 19.70
C ALA A 122 11.03 -15.15 19.50
N SER A 123 10.28 -14.45 20.34
CA SER A 123 8.81 -14.36 20.20
C SER A 123 8.36 -13.27 19.21
N VAL A 124 9.20 -12.29 18.85
CA VAL A 124 8.81 -11.11 18.06
C VAL A 124 8.20 -11.49 16.72
N PHE A 125 8.76 -12.48 16.04
CA PHE A 125 8.25 -12.90 14.74
C PHE A 125 6.90 -13.64 14.85
N ASP A 126 6.75 -14.50 15.83
CA ASP A 126 5.48 -15.19 16.12
C ASP A 126 4.39 -14.18 16.49
N ASP A 127 4.73 -13.22 17.37
CA ASP A 127 3.83 -12.13 17.76
C ASP A 127 3.42 -11.27 16.55
N LEU A 128 4.36 -10.97 15.64
CA LEU A 128 4.07 -10.26 14.40
C LEU A 128 3.04 -11.01 13.56
N GLN A 129 3.24 -12.31 13.35
CA GLN A 129 2.32 -13.13 12.55
C GLN A 129 0.93 -13.20 13.15
N ASP A 130 0.84 -13.35 14.47
CA ASP A 130 -0.42 -13.31 15.20
C ASP A 130 -1.13 -11.95 15.02
N ARG A 131 -0.39 -10.83 15.07
CA ARG A 131 -0.95 -9.49 14.87
C ARG A 131 -1.42 -9.26 13.44
N ILE A 132 -0.62 -9.67 12.43
CA ILE A 132 -1.02 -9.59 11.02
C ILE A 132 -2.35 -10.35 10.81
N SER A 133 -2.46 -11.55 11.35
CA SER A 133 -3.69 -12.36 11.26
C SER A 133 -4.86 -11.67 11.95
N TYR A 134 -4.65 -11.14 13.15
CA TYR A 134 -5.66 -10.45 13.93
C TYR A 134 -6.21 -9.19 13.22
N TYR A 135 -5.34 -8.33 12.69
CA TYR A 135 -5.76 -7.15 11.95
C TYR A 135 -6.47 -7.53 10.63
N ASN A 136 -6.02 -8.59 9.95
CA ASN A 136 -6.72 -9.11 8.78
C ASN A 136 -8.14 -9.62 9.14
N GLU A 137 -8.32 -10.29 10.26
CA GLU A 137 -9.65 -10.70 10.73
C GLU A 137 -10.53 -9.50 11.06
N ALA A 138 -9.95 -8.46 11.68
CA ALA A 138 -10.67 -7.24 12.03
C ALA A 138 -11.28 -6.56 10.80
N ILE A 139 -10.54 -6.44 9.69
CA ILE A 139 -11.04 -5.83 8.45
C ILE A 139 -12.10 -6.65 7.72
N HIS A 140 -12.17 -7.96 7.98
CA HIS A 140 -13.17 -8.86 7.40
C HIS A 140 -14.38 -9.07 8.33
N SER A 141 -14.31 -8.58 9.57
CA SER A 141 -15.43 -8.67 10.51
C SER A 141 -16.57 -7.75 10.06
N ASP A 142 -17.79 -8.28 10.02
CA ASP A 142 -18.98 -7.52 9.61
C ASP A 142 -19.46 -6.60 10.77
N SER A 143 -18.61 -5.65 11.13
CA SER A 143 -18.79 -4.74 12.29
C SER A 143 -19.79 -3.63 11.99
N GLY A 144 -20.97 -3.94 11.49
CA GLY A 144 -22.11 -3.02 11.46
C GLY A 144 -21.94 -1.75 10.64
N GLY A 145 -21.06 -1.76 9.60
CA GLY A 145 -20.87 -0.63 8.68
C GLY A 145 -19.76 0.36 9.11
N SER A 146 -18.97 0.04 10.09
CA SER A 146 -17.76 0.79 10.43
C SER A 146 -16.75 0.70 9.28
N GLY A 147 -16.17 1.85 8.87
CA GLY A 147 -15.14 1.86 7.82
C GLY A 147 -13.85 1.15 8.27
N LEU A 148 -13.03 0.73 7.31
CA LEU A 148 -11.74 0.04 7.52
C LEU A 148 -10.89 0.69 8.63
N THR A 149 -10.71 2.01 8.57
CA THR A 149 -9.92 2.77 9.54
C THR A 149 -10.43 2.60 10.98
N ALA A 150 -11.75 2.60 11.17
CA ALA A 150 -12.34 2.44 12.49
C ALA A 150 -12.16 1.00 13.00
N GLN A 151 -12.28 0.00 12.15
CA GLN A 151 -12.06 -1.41 12.51
C GLN A 151 -10.63 -1.66 12.95
N ILE A 152 -9.65 -1.16 12.20
CA ILE A 152 -8.24 -1.25 12.54
C ILE A 152 -7.93 -0.51 13.84
N GLY A 153 -8.48 0.69 14.01
CA GLY A 153 -8.29 1.46 15.24
C GLY A 153 -8.85 0.77 16.48
N LEU A 154 -10.03 0.19 16.39
CA LEU A 154 -10.63 -0.61 17.48
C LEU A 154 -9.76 -1.82 17.81
N ALA A 155 -9.32 -2.57 16.80
CA ALA A 155 -8.42 -3.70 16.97
C ALA A 155 -7.11 -3.31 17.67
N PHE A 156 -6.54 -2.15 17.32
CA PHE A 156 -5.35 -1.59 17.97
C PHE A 156 -5.64 -1.27 19.45
N SER A 157 -6.74 -0.58 19.75
CA SER A 157 -7.14 -0.25 21.12
C SER A 157 -7.33 -1.50 22.00
N GLU A 158 -8.01 -2.53 21.47
CA GLU A 158 -8.20 -3.80 22.17
C GLU A 158 -6.87 -4.48 22.49
N ARG A 159 -5.92 -4.46 21.54
CA ARG A 159 -4.58 -5.04 21.72
C ARG A 159 -3.72 -4.28 22.73
N CYS A 160 -3.91 -2.98 22.84
CA CYS A 160 -3.30 -2.18 23.91
C CYS A 160 -3.92 -2.44 25.28
N GLY A 161 -4.97 -3.25 25.38
CA GLY A 161 -5.65 -3.60 26.64
C GLY A 161 -6.51 -2.48 27.21
N VAL A 162 -6.96 -1.56 26.36
CA VAL A 162 -7.86 -0.45 26.76
C VAL A 162 -9.30 -0.88 26.52
N ASP A 163 -10.13 -0.72 27.56
CA ASP A 163 -11.54 -1.02 27.49
C ASP A 163 -12.36 0.06 26.74
N GLU A 164 -13.66 -0.20 26.55
CA GLU A 164 -14.53 0.66 25.73
C GLU A 164 -14.58 2.12 26.22
N GLU A 165 -14.48 2.38 27.53
CA GLU A 165 -14.62 3.74 28.11
C GLU A 165 -13.41 4.66 27.82
N GLY A 166 -12.21 4.09 27.59
CA GLY A 166 -10.99 4.85 27.25
C GLY A 166 -10.48 4.60 25.83
N GLY A 167 -11.09 3.66 25.12
CA GLY A 167 -10.60 3.15 23.85
C GLY A 167 -10.86 4.03 22.62
N GLU A 168 -11.81 4.96 22.67
CA GLU A 168 -12.19 5.76 21.49
C GLU A 168 -11.03 6.62 20.96
N ASP A 169 -10.34 7.33 21.84
CA ASP A 169 -9.22 8.20 21.45
C ASP A 169 -8.05 7.37 20.94
N LEU A 170 -7.78 6.22 21.56
CA LEU A 170 -6.73 5.30 21.13
C LEU A 170 -7.09 4.63 19.80
N ALA A 171 -8.36 4.27 19.61
CA ALA A 171 -8.83 3.73 18.33
C ALA A 171 -8.74 4.77 17.20
N MET A 172 -9.09 6.03 17.47
CA MET A 172 -8.92 7.11 16.50
C MET A 172 -7.45 7.33 16.15
N LEU A 173 -6.56 7.30 17.15
CA LEU A 173 -5.12 7.44 16.94
C LEU A 173 -4.57 6.27 16.10
N GLY A 174 -4.85 5.03 16.48
CA GLY A 174 -4.41 3.83 15.75
C GLY A 174 -4.91 3.81 14.31
N GLY A 175 -6.19 4.11 14.10
CA GLY A 175 -6.75 4.21 12.75
C GLY A 175 -6.09 5.31 11.90
N SER A 176 -5.80 6.47 12.50
CA SER A 176 -5.11 7.57 11.81
C SER A 176 -3.66 7.23 11.45
N MET A 177 -2.94 6.59 12.36
CA MET A 177 -1.57 6.12 12.12
C MET A 177 -1.52 5.06 11.01
N PHE A 178 -2.45 4.12 11.01
CA PHE A 178 -2.58 3.14 9.94
C PHE A 178 -2.78 3.81 8.58
N VAL A 179 -3.71 4.75 8.46
CA VAL A 179 -3.99 5.44 7.18
C VAL A 179 -2.78 6.23 6.71
N ALA A 180 -2.15 6.99 7.60
CA ALA A 180 -0.99 7.80 7.25
C ALA A 180 0.15 6.93 6.68
N LEU A 181 0.45 5.81 7.33
CA LEU A 181 1.49 4.91 6.87
C LEU A 181 1.09 4.15 5.60
N PHE A 182 -0.16 3.72 5.50
CA PHE A 182 -0.70 3.10 4.29
C PHE A 182 -0.54 4.02 3.06
N GLU A 183 -0.88 5.30 3.20
CA GLU A 183 -0.73 6.30 2.13
C GLU A 183 0.75 6.52 1.79
N GLU A 184 1.61 6.67 2.79
CA GLU A 184 3.06 6.85 2.60
C GLU A 184 3.68 5.68 1.82
N VAL A 185 3.39 4.45 2.21
CA VAL A 185 3.90 3.25 1.55
C VAL A 185 3.31 3.10 0.14
N SER A 186 2.03 3.38 -0.04
CA SER A 186 1.37 3.33 -1.34
C SER A 186 1.99 4.34 -2.33
N ASP A 187 2.25 5.56 -1.87
CA ASP A 187 2.91 6.61 -2.65
C ASP A 187 4.36 6.21 -3.00
N LEU A 188 5.10 5.66 -2.05
CA LEU A 188 6.44 5.14 -2.26
C LEU A 188 6.44 4.09 -3.37
N LEU A 189 5.61 3.05 -3.26
CA LEU A 189 5.53 1.95 -4.22
C LEU A 189 5.08 2.44 -5.61
N SER A 190 4.16 3.40 -5.67
CA SER A 190 3.71 3.98 -6.94
C SER A 190 4.78 4.80 -7.66
N GLY A 191 5.73 5.38 -6.91
CA GLY A 191 6.81 6.25 -7.40
C GLY A 191 8.08 5.52 -7.83
N ILE A 192 8.17 4.20 -7.62
CA ILE A 192 9.37 3.39 -7.86
C ILE A 192 9.10 2.34 -8.94
N ASP A 193 10.09 2.11 -9.81
CA ASP A 193 10.16 0.94 -10.68
C ASP A 193 10.95 -0.15 -9.93
N ILE A 194 10.26 -1.22 -9.56
CA ILE A 194 10.82 -2.29 -8.76
C ILE A 194 11.58 -3.26 -9.67
N VAL A 195 12.83 -3.52 -9.33
CA VAL A 195 13.68 -4.48 -10.01
C VAL A 195 13.78 -5.72 -9.14
N LEU A 196 13.39 -6.87 -9.69
CA LEU A 196 13.60 -8.14 -9.00
C LEU A 196 15.10 -8.45 -8.97
N ASP A 197 15.60 -8.75 -7.79
CA ASP A 197 16.96 -9.29 -7.68
C ASP A 197 16.97 -10.68 -8.33
N ASP A 198 17.85 -10.88 -9.28
CA ASP A 198 18.14 -12.22 -9.77
C ASP A 198 18.61 -13.04 -8.56
N SER A 199 17.73 -13.89 -8.03
CA SER A 199 18.11 -14.81 -6.96
C SER A 199 19.33 -15.57 -7.44
N PRO A 200 20.41 -15.69 -6.67
CA PRO A 200 21.44 -16.66 -6.96
C PRO A 200 20.83 -18.05 -6.74
N THR A 201 20.07 -18.50 -7.73
CA THR A 201 19.59 -19.88 -7.81
C THR A 201 20.79 -20.74 -8.14
N ASP A 202 21.07 -21.69 -7.26
CA ASP A 202 21.91 -22.87 -7.50
C ASP A 202 23.41 -22.65 -7.78
N ALA A 203 24.13 -22.30 -6.70
CA ALA A 203 25.54 -22.66 -6.62
C ALA A 203 25.80 -23.63 -5.45
N ALA A 204 25.00 -24.71 -5.33
CA ALA A 204 25.23 -25.76 -4.37
C ALA A 204 24.66 -27.10 -4.88
N GLU A 205 25.12 -27.52 -6.07
CA GLU A 205 25.16 -28.94 -6.47
C GLU A 205 26.38 -29.16 -7.35
N GLU A 206 27.55 -29.33 -6.72
CA GLU A 206 28.68 -30.16 -7.24
C GLU A 206 29.40 -30.84 -6.07
#